data_57563598d8e9dd9c50b9081c77acd48a
#
_entry.id   57563598d8e9dd9c50b9081c77acd48a
#
_cell.length_a   1.000
_cell.length_b   1.000
_cell.length_c   1.000
_cell.angle_alpha   90.00
_cell.angle_beta   90.00
_cell.angle_gamma   90.00
#
_symmetry.space_group_name_H-M   'P 1'
#
loop_
_entity.id
_entity.type
_entity.pdbx_description
1 polymer ?
#
loop_
_entity_poly.entity_id
_entity_poly.type
_entity_poly.pdbx_seq_one_letter_code
_entity_poly.pdbx_strand_id
1 'polypeptide(L)'
;RGTGFYSPRAVGTLTIPSTAGKVISVGAYDSRQNAYADFSGRGSQFLPIRKPDLAAPGVSITAPVPGGSYATVTGTSFAAPFVSGSAALLMEWGIVKGNDPFLYGEKVKAYLRKGAQRVGGYEEYPNVEVGWGRLCLAESIPYGIS
;
A
#
# COMPACT_ATOMS: atom_id res chain seq x y z
N ARG A 1 -1.88 20.53 27.80
CA ARG A 1 -2.43 21.15 26.57
C ARG A 1 -1.94 20.32 25.41
N GLY A 2 -2.85 19.70 24.62
CA GLY A 2 -2.50 18.93 23.44
C GLY A 2 -2.05 19.85 22.30
N THR A 3 -1.07 19.39 21.52
CA THR A 3 -0.67 20.04 20.27
C THR A 3 -1.57 19.55 19.15
N GLY A 4 -2.11 20.42 18.32
CA GLY A 4 -2.98 20.06 17.19
C GLY A 4 -2.99 21.15 16.12
N PHE A 5 -3.56 20.81 14.96
CA PHE A 5 -3.75 21.77 13.88
C PHE A 5 -4.97 22.66 14.17
N TYR A 6 -4.86 23.96 13.88
CA TYR A 6 -5.94 24.92 14.03
C TYR A 6 -7.14 24.60 13.13
N SER A 7 -6.89 24.11 11.93
CA SER A 7 -7.91 23.71 10.96
C SER A 7 -7.50 22.38 10.26
N PRO A 8 -7.72 21.24 10.91
CA PRO A 8 -7.33 19.96 10.34
C PRO A 8 -8.22 19.62 9.13
N ARG A 9 -7.61 19.00 8.11
CA ARG A 9 -8.31 18.49 6.93
C ARG A 9 -8.28 16.97 6.92
N ALA A 10 -9.39 16.35 6.52
CA ALA A 10 -9.50 14.90 6.44
C ALA A 10 -8.87 14.32 5.16
N VAL A 11 -8.71 15.11 4.09
CA VAL A 11 -8.17 14.70 2.78
C VAL A 11 -6.95 15.53 2.41
N GLY A 12 -6.11 14.98 1.54
CA GLY A 12 -4.86 15.63 1.15
C GLY A 12 -3.81 15.60 2.25
N THR A 13 -3.77 14.54 3.05
CA THR A 13 -2.88 14.39 4.22
C THR A 13 -1.64 13.55 3.92
N LEU A 14 -1.43 13.14 2.68
CA LEU A 14 -0.20 12.45 2.27
C LEU A 14 0.98 13.42 2.26
N THR A 15 2.12 12.96 2.79
CA THR A 15 3.36 13.73 2.86
C THR A 15 4.30 13.45 1.69
N ILE A 16 5.22 14.34 1.44
CA ILE A 16 6.34 14.11 0.51
C ILE A 16 7.30 13.05 1.12
N PRO A 17 7.77 12.06 0.34
CA PRO A 17 7.68 11.88 -1.11
C PRO A 17 6.47 11.06 -1.60
N SER A 18 5.56 10.64 -0.74
CA SER A 18 4.44 9.75 -1.07
C SER A 18 3.54 10.30 -2.19
N THR A 19 3.49 11.62 -2.37
CA THR A 19 2.72 12.30 -3.43
C THR A 19 3.36 12.25 -4.80
N ALA A 20 4.63 11.82 -4.93
CA ALA A 20 5.31 11.74 -6.22
C ALA A 20 4.68 10.68 -7.13
N GLY A 21 4.60 10.96 -8.44
CA GLY A 21 3.91 10.09 -9.40
C GLY A 21 4.51 8.70 -9.54
N LYS A 22 5.85 8.61 -9.56
CA LYS A 22 6.57 7.35 -9.81
C LYS A 22 6.76 6.45 -8.59
N VAL A 23 6.58 6.95 -7.37
CA VAL A 23 6.67 6.12 -6.16
C VAL A 23 5.39 5.31 -5.96
N ILE A 24 5.49 4.19 -5.25
CA ILE A 24 4.33 3.44 -4.76
C ILE A 24 3.98 4.00 -3.38
N SER A 25 2.85 4.68 -3.28
CA SER A 25 2.31 5.22 -2.04
C SER A 25 1.39 4.19 -1.39
N VAL A 26 1.64 3.87 -0.13
CA VAL A 26 0.96 2.80 0.58
C VAL A 26 0.15 3.35 1.74
N GLY A 27 -1.15 3.10 1.72
CA GLY A 27 -2.04 3.30 2.85
C GLY A 27 -2.04 2.09 3.79
N ALA A 28 -2.65 2.23 4.97
CA ALA A 28 -2.83 1.16 5.92
C ALA A 28 -4.30 0.72 6.02
N TYR A 29 -4.52 -0.58 6.18
CA TYR A 29 -5.81 -1.14 6.54
C TYR A 29 -5.67 -2.17 7.67
N ASP A 30 -6.76 -2.42 8.41
CA ASP A 30 -6.83 -3.51 9.37
C ASP A 30 -7.23 -4.81 8.64
N SER A 31 -6.28 -5.76 8.59
CA SER A 31 -6.49 -7.03 7.88
C SER A 31 -7.48 -7.97 8.60
N ARG A 32 -7.71 -7.79 9.90
CA ARG A 32 -8.67 -8.58 10.67
C ARG A 32 -10.10 -8.14 10.44
N GLN A 33 -10.31 -6.82 10.31
CA GLN A 33 -11.63 -6.23 10.07
C GLN A 33 -11.91 -5.98 8.59
N ASN A 34 -10.89 -6.11 7.72
CA ASN A 34 -10.93 -5.71 6.32
C ASN A 34 -11.42 -4.27 6.14
N ALA A 35 -10.93 -3.35 6.97
CA ALA A 35 -11.37 -1.96 7.06
C ALA A 35 -10.18 -1.00 6.96
N TYR A 36 -10.43 0.19 6.43
CA TYR A 36 -9.45 1.28 6.43
C TYR A 36 -8.98 1.61 7.86
N ALA A 37 -7.69 1.93 8.01
CA ALA A 37 -7.12 2.36 9.28
C ALA A 37 -7.16 3.88 9.38
N ASP A 38 -7.92 4.43 10.34
CA ASP A 38 -8.22 5.86 10.46
C ASP A 38 -6.99 6.77 10.54
N PHE A 39 -5.86 6.27 11.02
CA PHE A 39 -4.60 7.01 11.07
C PHE A 39 -3.90 7.08 9.71
N SER A 40 -4.31 6.30 8.72
CA SER A 40 -3.68 6.28 7.40
C SER A 40 -3.93 7.59 6.66
N GLY A 41 -2.88 8.11 6.02
CA GLY A 41 -3.00 9.32 5.20
C GLY A 41 -3.95 9.13 4.03
N ARG A 42 -4.69 10.18 3.70
CA ARG A 42 -5.65 10.23 2.59
C ARG A 42 -5.14 11.08 1.45
N GLY A 43 -5.34 10.63 0.24
CA GLY A 43 -5.06 11.39 -0.96
C GLY A 43 -6.04 12.54 -1.17
N SER A 44 -6.01 13.11 -2.35
CA SER A 44 -6.93 14.16 -2.78
C SER A 44 -7.53 13.83 -4.14
N GLN A 45 -8.83 13.98 -4.27
CA GLN A 45 -9.53 13.83 -5.54
C GLN A 45 -9.27 14.98 -6.52
N PHE A 46 -8.72 16.10 -6.04
CA PHE A 46 -8.41 17.27 -6.85
C PHE A 46 -7.03 17.20 -7.50
N LEU A 47 -6.21 16.21 -7.16
CA LEU A 47 -4.91 16.00 -7.78
C LEU A 47 -5.04 15.08 -9.01
N PRO A 48 -4.25 15.34 -10.08
CA PRO A 48 -4.29 14.54 -11.30
C PRO A 48 -3.81 13.10 -11.09
N ILE A 49 -2.99 12.89 -10.06
CA ILE A 49 -2.47 11.57 -9.70
C ILE A 49 -3.22 11.05 -8.48
N ARG A 50 -3.94 9.94 -8.66
CA ARG A 50 -4.66 9.28 -7.56
C ARG A 50 -3.68 8.60 -6.62
N LYS A 51 -3.77 8.92 -5.34
CA LYS A 51 -2.96 8.38 -4.24
C LYS A 51 -3.85 8.13 -3.01
N PRO A 52 -3.50 7.15 -2.15
CA PRO A 52 -2.40 6.20 -2.26
C PRO A 52 -2.56 5.28 -3.47
N ASP A 53 -1.52 4.51 -3.82
CA ASP A 53 -1.61 3.53 -4.90
C ASP A 53 -2.39 2.30 -4.47
N LEU A 54 -2.16 1.83 -3.25
CA LEU A 54 -2.85 0.69 -2.63
C LEU A 54 -2.69 0.73 -1.12
N ALA A 55 -3.38 -0.14 -0.40
CA ALA A 55 -3.26 -0.32 1.03
C ALA A 55 -2.66 -1.69 1.37
N ALA A 56 -1.94 -1.78 2.50
CA ALA A 56 -1.41 -3.01 3.03
C ALA A 56 -1.70 -3.12 4.55
N PRO A 57 -1.56 -4.30 5.17
CA PRO A 57 -1.80 -4.46 6.59
C PRO A 57 -0.92 -3.54 7.42
N GLY A 58 -1.52 -2.72 8.29
CA GLY A 58 -0.80 -1.73 9.11
C GLY A 58 -1.27 -1.67 10.56
N VAL A 59 -2.21 -2.54 10.96
CA VAL A 59 -2.77 -2.58 12.32
C VAL A 59 -2.38 -3.87 13.01
N SER A 60 -1.79 -3.77 14.19
CA SER A 60 -1.38 -4.90 15.04
C SER A 60 -0.49 -5.90 14.30
N ILE A 61 0.54 -5.41 13.64
CA ILE A 61 1.53 -6.20 12.92
C ILE A 61 2.59 -6.71 13.88
N THR A 62 2.87 -8.01 13.86
CA THR A 62 4.00 -8.58 14.59
C THR A 62 5.29 -8.28 13.82
N ALA A 63 6.19 -7.54 14.43
CA ALA A 63 7.45 -7.13 13.82
C ALA A 63 8.63 -7.32 14.78
N PRO A 64 9.84 -7.57 14.27
CA PRO A 64 11.04 -7.65 15.09
C PRO A 64 11.34 -6.27 15.72
N VAL A 65 11.83 -6.29 16.94
CA VAL A 65 12.25 -5.09 17.68
C VAL A 65 13.68 -5.26 18.19
N PRO A 66 14.36 -4.15 18.54
CA PRO A 66 15.69 -4.22 19.14
C PRO A 66 15.73 -5.19 20.34
N GLY A 67 16.85 -5.91 20.46
CA GLY A 67 17.01 -6.93 21.52
C GLY A 67 16.62 -8.35 21.12
N GLY A 68 16.31 -8.60 19.83
CA GLY A 68 16.08 -9.97 19.33
C GLY A 68 14.70 -10.53 19.65
N SER A 69 13.74 -9.70 19.99
CA SER A 69 12.35 -10.07 20.28
C SER A 69 11.37 -9.56 19.21
N TYR A 70 10.07 -9.85 19.41
CA TYR A 70 8.99 -9.38 18.55
C TYR A 70 7.99 -8.56 19.37
N ALA A 71 7.40 -7.56 18.75
CA ALA A 71 6.32 -6.78 19.34
C ALA A 71 5.19 -6.54 18.32
N THR A 72 4.01 -6.23 18.85
CA THR A 72 2.87 -5.79 18.04
C THR A 72 2.95 -4.29 17.83
N VAL A 73 2.97 -3.88 16.57
CA VAL A 73 3.12 -2.49 16.14
C VAL A 73 2.00 -2.08 15.20
N THR A 74 1.73 -0.79 15.12
CA THR A 74 0.68 -0.22 14.26
C THR A 74 1.19 1.05 13.58
N GLY A 75 0.94 1.19 12.29
CA GLY A 75 1.33 2.36 11.49
C GLY A 75 1.48 2.06 10.00
N THR A 76 1.38 3.08 9.15
CA THR A 76 1.66 2.97 7.70
C THR A 76 3.11 2.58 7.41
N SER A 77 4.04 2.90 8.33
CA SER A 77 5.43 2.45 8.28
C SER A 77 5.58 0.93 8.30
N PHE A 78 4.60 0.21 8.85
CA PHE A 78 4.55 -1.26 8.88
C PHE A 78 3.74 -1.84 7.72
N ALA A 79 2.93 -1.03 7.05
CA ALA A 79 2.25 -1.40 5.81
C ALA A 79 3.20 -1.37 4.59
N ALA A 80 4.07 -0.39 4.50
CA ALA A 80 4.99 -0.22 3.38
C ALA A 80 5.92 -1.43 3.13
N PRO A 81 6.51 -2.10 4.15
CA PRO A 81 7.35 -3.29 3.95
C PRO A 81 6.65 -4.46 3.28
N PHE A 82 5.33 -4.65 3.47
CA PHE A 82 4.57 -5.68 2.75
C PHE A 82 4.59 -5.44 1.25
N VAL A 83 4.46 -4.18 0.84
CA VAL A 83 4.51 -3.81 -0.58
C VAL A 83 5.93 -3.96 -1.13
N SER A 84 6.95 -3.57 -0.37
CA SER A 84 8.36 -3.73 -0.78
C SER A 84 8.73 -5.19 -0.94
N GLY A 85 8.35 -6.06 0.00
CA GLY A 85 8.55 -7.51 -0.09
C GLY A 85 7.80 -8.13 -1.26
N SER A 86 6.55 -7.72 -1.49
CA SER A 86 5.76 -8.17 -2.64
C SER A 86 6.37 -7.73 -3.97
N ALA A 87 6.91 -6.51 -4.05
CA ALA A 87 7.61 -6.03 -5.22
C ALA A 87 8.88 -6.86 -5.51
N ALA A 88 9.65 -7.21 -4.48
CA ALA A 88 10.83 -8.05 -4.61
C ALA A 88 10.48 -9.46 -5.14
N LEU A 89 9.45 -10.10 -4.58
CA LEU A 89 8.96 -11.41 -5.03
C LEU A 89 8.42 -11.35 -6.47
N LEU A 90 7.72 -10.27 -6.82
CA LEU A 90 7.22 -10.07 -8.18
C LEU A 90 8.38 -9.88 -9.18
N MET A 91 9.42 -9.14 -8.79
CA MET A 91 10.62 -8.97 -9.61
C MET A 91 11.44 -10.27 -9.72
N GLU A 92 11.49 -11.08 -8.66
CA GLU A 92 12.07 -12.43 -8.74
C GLU A 92 11.35 -13.28 -9.77
N TRP A 93 10.01 -13.34 -9.69
CA TRP A 93 9.19 -14.07 -10.66
C TRP A 93 9.39 -13.55 -12.08
N GLY A 94 9.37 -12.23 -12.28
CA GLY A 94 9.48 -11.63 -13.60
C GLY A 94 10.89 -11.69 -14.16
N ILE A 95 11.84 -11.07 -13.46
CA ILE A 95 13.20 -10.84 -13.95
C ILE A 95 14.07 -12.10 -13.78
N VAL A 96 14.15 -12.65 -12.57
CA VAL A 96 15.07 -13.75 -12.26
C VAL A 96 14.61 -15.05 -12.91
N LYS A 97 13.30 -15.34 -12.85
CA LYS A 97 12.71 -16.53 -13.48
C LYS A 97 12.38 -16.35 -14.96
N GLY A 98 12.58 -15.14 -15.51
CA GLY A 98 12.45 -14.86 -16.94
C GLY A 98 11.02 -14.72 -17.47
N ASN A 99 9.98 -14.69 -16.60
CA ASN A 99 8.60 -14.56 -17.04
C ASN A 99 8.28 -13.16 -17.60
N ASP A 100 8.94 -12.14 -17.08
CA ASP A 100 8.87 -10.75 -17.55
C ASP A 100 10.18 -10.00 -17.24
N PRO A 101 11.19 -10.11 -18.12
CA PRO A 101 12.53 -9.55 -17.87
C PRO A 101 12.57 -8.04 -17.66
N PHE A 102 11.53 -7.33 -18.09
CA PHE A 102 11.39 -5.86 -17.94
C PHE A 102 10.45 -5.43 -16.82
N LEU A 103 10.20 -6.31 -15.84
CA LEU A 103 9.32 -6.06 -14.71
C LEU A 103 10.01 -5.22 -13.63
N TYR A 104 10.08 -3.91 -13.84
CA TYR A 104 10.63 -2.93 -12.89
C TYR A 104 9.87 -1.60 -12.94
N GLY A 105 10.11 -0.74 -11.96
CA GLY A 105 9.57 0.61 -11.91
C GLY A 105 8.04 0.68 -11.94
N GLU A 106 7.48 1.43 -12.88
CA GLU A 106 6.04 1.62 -12.99
C GLU A 106 5.30 0.34 -13.41
N LYS A 107 5.98 -0.61 -14.04
CA LYS A 107 5.40 -1.90 -14.40
C LYS A 107 5.12 -2.75 -13.17
N VAL A 108 6.04 -2.80 -12.19
CA VAL A 108 5.79 -3.41 -10.87
C VAL A 108 4.56 -2.81 -10.21
N LYS A 109 4.47 -1.48 -10.20
CA LYS A 109 3.32 -0.75 -9.67
C LYS A 109 2.01 -1.11 -10.38
N ALA A 110 2.05 -1.24 -11.71
CA ALA A 110 0.88 -1.63 -12.50
C ALA A 110 0.40 -3.06 -12.16
N TYR A 111 1.31 -4.01 -11.99
CA TYR A 111 0.98 -5.38 -11.58
C TYR A 111 0.35 -5.42 -10.19
N LEU A 112 0.96 -4.72 -9.21
CA LEU A 112 0.43 -4.66 -7.84
C LEU A 112 -0.97 -4.01 -7.78
N ARG A 113 -1.21 -2.95 -8.57
CA ARG A 113 -2.53 -2.32 -8.69
C ARG A 113 -3.56 -3.26 -9.34
N LYS A 114 -3.16 -3.98 -10.39
CA LYS A 114 -4.04 -4.91 -11.10
C LYS A 114 -4.51 -6.05 -10.21
N GLY A 115 -3.61 -6.57 -9.35
CA GLY A 115 -3.93 -7.63 -8.40
C GLY A 115 -4.58 -7.17 -7.11
N ALA A 116 -4.73 -5.85 -6.90
CA ALA A 116 -5.32 -5.33 -5.67
C ALA A 116 -6.76 -5.79 -5.48
N GLN A 117 -7.10 -6.17 -4.24
CA GLN A 117 -8.42 -6.66 -3.89
C GLN A 117 -9.22 -5.60 -3.11
N ARG A 118 -10.52 -5.76 -3.08
CA ARG A 118 -11.42 -4.82 -2.39
C ARG A 118 -11.20 -4.82 -0.88
N VAL A 119 -11.32 -3.64 -0.30
CA VAL A 119 -11.41 -3.42 1.16
C VAL A 119 -12.88 -3.19 1.50
N GLY A 120 -13.33 -3.67 2.65
CA GLY A 120 -14.71 -3.49 3.09
C GLY A 120 -15.11 -2.01 3.19
N GLY A 121 -16.37 -1.71 2.84
CA GLY A 121 -16.92 -0.36 2.91
C GLY A 121 -16.67 0.53 1.69
N TYR A 122 -16.06 0.01 0.61
CA TYR A 122 -15.82 0.78 -0.62
C TYR A 122 -16.40 0.07 -1.85
N GLU A 123 -17.10 0.84 -2.67
CA GLU A 123 -17.65 0.38 -3.95
C GLU A 123 -16.80 0.86 -5.13
N GLU A 124 -16.20 2.06 -5.01
CA GLU A 124 -15.43 2.70 -6.08
C GLU A 124 -13.91 2.61 -5.85
N TYR A 125 -13.19 2.30 -6.93
CA TYR A 125 -11.72 2.24 -6.99
C TYR A 125 -11.20 2.90 -8.28
N PRO A 126 -10.05 3.61 -8.25
CA PRO A 126 -9.29 3.94 -7.04
C PRO A 126 -9.97 5.05 -6.21
N ASN A 127 -9.80 5.01 -4.89
CA ASN A 127 -10.26 6.05 -3.97
C ASN A 127 -9.12 6.68 -3.17
N VAL A 128 -9.42 7.73 -2.41
CA VAL A 128 -8.42 8.54 -1.69
C VAL A 128 -7.90 7.89 -0.41
N GLU A 129 -8.48 6.80 0.06
CA GLU A 129 -8.15 6.14 1.32
C GLU A 129 -7.33 4.88 1.11
N VAL A 130 -7.76 4.00 0.21
CA VAL A 130 -7.12 2.70 -0.05
C VAL A 130 -6.59 2.54 -1.48
N GLY A 131 -6.66 3.59 -2.29
CA GLY A 131 -6.20 3.57 -3.67
C GLY A 131 -6.93 2.54 -4.52
N TRP A 132 -6.19 1.65 -5.19
CA TRP A 132 -6.73 0.57 -6.01
C TRP A 132 -7.23 -0.64 -5.18
N GLY A 133 -7.06 -0.59 -3.86
CA GLY A 133 -7.47 -1.63 -2.94
C GLY A 133 -6.33 -2.17 -2.08
N ARG A 134 -6.56 -3.28 -1.40
CA ARG A 134 -5.55 -3.95 -0.57
C ARG A 134 -4.60 -4.79 -1.41
N LEU A 135 -3.33 -4.80 -1.00
CA LEU A 135 -2.29 -5.63 -1.59
C LEU A 135 -2.70 -7.11 -1.62
N CYS A 136 -2.56 -7.74 -2.79
CA CYS A 136 -2.64 -9.19 -2.97
C CYS A 136 -1.60 -9.62 -4.01
N LEU A 137 -0.47 -10.17 -3.55
CA LEU A 137 0.61 -10.59 -4.45
C LEU A 137 0.18 -11.76 -5.36
N ALA A 138 -0.58 -12.70 -4.84
CA ALA A 138 -1.06 -13.84 -5.61
C ALA A 138 -1.85 -13.41 -6.85
N GLU A 139 -2.74 -12.43 -6.70
CA GLU A 139 -3.54 -11.89 -7.82
C GLU A 139 -2.73 -10.91 -8.71
N SER A 140 -1.56 -10.46 -8.23
CA SER A 140 -0.68 -9.59 -9.01
C SER A 140 0.16 -10.36 -10.02
N ILE A 141 0.35 -11.66 -9.81
CA ILE A 141 1.08 -12.54 -10.72
C ILE A 141 0.09 -13.12 -11.74
N PRO A 142 0.30 -12.91 -13.06
CA PRO A 142 -0.59 -13.49 -14.06
C PRO A 142 -0.60 -15.02 -13.98
N TYR A 143 -1.79 -15.61 -13.85
CA TYR A 143 -1.97 -17.06 -13.97
C TYR A 143 -1.77 -17.49 -15.43
N GLY A 144 -0.94 -18.50 -15.67
CA GLY A 144 -0.86 -19.17 -16.96
C GLY A 144 0.41 -18.98 -17.77
N ILE A 145 1.50 -18.55 -17.14
CA ILE A 145 2.84 -18.64 -17.73
C ILE A 145 3.63 -19.64 -16.88
N SER A 146 3.52 -20.91 -17.24
CA SER A 146 4.42 -21.99 -16.82
C SER A 146 5.56 -22.10 -17.81
#